data_e8b7928c1b0844e4c9f964154419a489
#
_entry.id   e8b7928c1b0844e4c9f964154419a489
#
_cell.length_a   1.000
_cell.length_b   1.000
_cell.length_c   1.000
_cell.angle_alpha   90.00
_cell.angle_beta   90.00
_cell.angle_gamma   90.00
#
_symmetry.space_group_name_H-M   'P 1'
#
loop_
_entity.id
_entity.type
_entity.pdbx_description
1 polymer ?
#
loop_
_entity_poly.entity_id
_entity_poly.type
_entity_poly.pdbx_seq_one_letter_code
_entity_poly.pdbx_strand_id
1 'polypeptide(L)'
;WNLEHPDVAYREWVRVLKVGGRLLNFDANWYGYLYEEEQRKAYENDRKNVENNSLDDHYLCTDIERMERIALQVPLSKISRPRWDVKTLREAGLLGIRTDTEIWKTVWSEEERLNYQSTPMFMVTGVKPDHFLNLPVAAGEKTEGFLELGDGEFVLPATIIRGKDPGKTVLVTAGLHAG
;
A
#
# COMPACT_ATOMS: atom_id res chain seq x y z
N TRP A 1 -3.96 6.63 -8.62
CA TRP A 1 -4.70 7.82 -8.16
C TRP A 1 -6.12 7.90 -8.77
N ASN A 2 -6.33 7.53 -10.02
CA ASN A 2 -7.54 7.75 -10.83
C ASN A 2 -8.69 6.75 -10.58
N LEU A 3 -8.77 6.17 -9.40
CA LEU A 3 -9.83 5.23 -9.05
C LEU A 3 -11.02 5.96 -8.41
N GLU A 4 -12.23 5.68 -8.89
CA GLU A 4 -13.47 6.19 -8.32
C GLU A 4 -13.76 5.55 -6.95
N HIS A 5 -13.51 4.23 -6.86
CA HIS A 5 -13.70 3.44 -5.64
C HIS A 5 -12.40 2.71 -5.27
N PRO A 6 -11.39 3.43 -4.76
CA PRO A 6 -10.06 2.84 -4.52
C PRO A 6 -10.06 1.77 -3.42
N ASP A 7 -10.91 1.90 -2.41
CA ASP A 7 -11.08 0.90 -1.35
C ASP A 7 -11.62 -0.43 -1.89
N VAL A 8 -12.53 -0.40 -2.85
CA VAL A 8 -13.03 -1.59 -3.53
C VAL A 8 -11.92 -2.22 -4.37
N ALA A 9 -11.20 -1.41 -5.15
CA ALA A 9 -10.11 -1.90 -5.99
C ALA A 9 -9.01 -2.58 -5.16
N TYR A 10 -8.62 -1.98 -4.03
CA TYR A 10 -7.60 -2.55 -3.14
C TYR A 10 -8.04 -3.89 -2.54
N ARG A 11 -9.30 -4.01 -2.11
CA ARG A 11 -9.85 -5.30 -1.64
C ARG A 11 -9.83 -6.35 -2.76
N GLU A 12 -10.19 -5.98 -3.99
CA GLU A 12 -10.15 -6.90 -5.13
C GLU A 12 -8.73 -7.32 -5.50
N TRP A 13 -7.76 -6.42 -5.46
CA TRP A 13 -6.36 -6.78 -5.66
C TRP A 13 -5.88 -7.81 -4.63
N VAL A 14 -6.21 -7.60 -3.36
CA VAL A 14 -5.89 -8.56 -2.30
C VAL A 14 -6.64 -9.87 -2.48
N ARG A 15 -7.92 -9.81 -2.91
CA ARG A 15 -8.73 -11.02 -3.14
C ARG A 15 -8.10 -11.95 -4.17
N VAL A 16 -7.64 -11.41 -5.29
CA VAL A 16 -7.08 -12.22 -6.39
C VAL A 16 -5.65 -12.72 -6.15
N LEU A 17 -4.94 -12.16 -5.18
CA LEU A 17 -3.63 -12.69 -4.80
C LEU A 17 -3.75 -14.13 -4.29
N LYS A 18 -2.80 -14.96 -4.67
CA LYS A 18 -2.59 -16.27 -4.01
C LYS A 18 -2.04 -16.08 -2.61
N VAL A 19 -2.29 -17.04 -1.73
CA VAL A 19 -1.62 -17.13 -0.42
C VAL A 19 -0.11 -17.07 -0.61
N GLY A 20 0.57 -16.23 0.17
CA GLY A 20 2.00 -15.93 0.02
C GLY A 20 2.30 -14.95 -1.12
N GLY A 21 1.30 -14.59 -1.92
CA GLY A 21 1.43 -13.59 -2.99
C GLY A 21 1.72 -12.20 -2.42
N ARG A 22 2.50 -11.43 -3.15
CA ARG A 22 2.89 -10.07 -2.77
C ARG A 22 2.22 -9.04 -3.65
N LEU A 23 1.68 -8.00 -3.04
CA LEU A 23 1.24 -6.78 -3.72
C LEU A 23 2.38 -5.76 -3.67
N LEU A 24 2.63 -5.12 -4.80
CA LEU A 24 3.46 -3.92 -4.91
C LEU A 24 2.63 -2.85 -5.61
N ASN A 25 2.51 -1.69 -4.99
CA ASN A 25 1.86 -0.53 -5.58
C ASN A 25 2.82 0.64 -5.60
N PHE A 26 3.05 1.20 -6.79
CA PHE A 26 3.85 2.40 -7.01
C PHE A 26 2.91 3.53 -7.41
N ASP A 27 2.96 4.64 -6.69
CA ASP A 27 2.12 5.81 -6.97
C ASP A 27 2.73 7.07 -6.33
N ALA A 28 2.08 8.22 -6.53
CA ALA A 28 2.44 9.48 -5.91
C ALA A 28 1.19 10.32 -5.59
N ASN A 29 1.36 11.41 -4.85
CA ASN A 29 0.30 12.37 -4.60
C ASN A 29 0.21 13.36 -5.78
N TRP A 30 -0.09 12.85 -6.98
CA TRP A 30 0.02 13.56 -8.26
C TRP A 30 -0.69 14.91 -8.32
N TYR A 31 -1.82 15.04 -7.63
CA TYR A 31 -2.69 16.22 -7.69
C TYR A 31 -2.89 16.90 -6.34
N GLY A 32 -2.01 16.65 -5.37
CA GLY A 32 -2.05 17.30 -4.06
C GLY A 32 -1.97 18.82 -4.16
N TYR A 33 -1.32 19.33 -5.18
CA TYR A 33 -1.20 20.77 -5.47
C TYR A 33 -2.54 21.48 -5.74
N LEU A 34 -3.58 20.72 -6.08
CA LEU A 34 -4.95 21.26 -6.22
C LEU A 34 -5.59 21.61 -4.87
N TYR A 35 -5.05 21.09 -3.76
CA TYR A 35 -5.65 21.19 -2.43
C TYR A 35 -4.76 21.90 -1.42
N GLU A 36 -3.45 21.87 -1.60
CA GLU A 36 -2.50 22.40 -0.63
C GLU A 36 -1.57 23.44 -1.28
N GLU A 37 -1.52 24.65 -0.68
CA GLU A 37 -0.77 25.78 -1.20
C GLU A 37 0.74 25.53 -1.27
N GLU A 38 1.31 24.82 -0.30
CA GLU A 38 2.73 24.50 -0.32
C GLU A 38 3.07 23.53 -1.45
N GLN A 39 2.22 22.55 -1.70
CA GLN A 39 2.39 21.61 -2.82
C GLN A 39 2.21 22.34 -4.16
N ARG A 40 1.33 23.31 -4.24
CA ARG A 40 1.16 24.14 -5.43
C ARG A 40 2.44 24.92 -5.76
N LYS A 41 3.02 25.58 -4.76
CA LYS A 41 4.30 26.30 -4.94
C LYS A 41 5.43 25.38 -5.37
N ALA A 42 5.49 24.19 -4.78
CA ALA A 42 6.47 23.19 -5.16
C ALA A 42 6.28 22.72 -6.62
N TYR A 43 5.04 22.44 -7.02
CA TYR A 43 4.69 22.10 -8.40
C TYR A 43 5.07 23.21 -9.40
N GLU A 44 4.73 24.46 -9.10
CA GLU A 44 5.10 25.60 -9.94
C GLU A 44 6.61 25.77 -10.07
N ASN A 45 7.36 25.46 -8.99
CA ASN A 45 8.81 25.46 -9.02
C ASN A 45 9.37 24.36 -9.91
N ASP A 46 8.77 23.16 -9.90
CA ASP A 46 9.16 22.08 -10.82
C ASP A 46 9.00 22.52 -12.28
N ARG A 47 7.86 23.15 -12.64
CA ARG A 47 7.63 23.67 -14.01
C ARG A 47 8.70 24.70 -14.42
N LYS A 48 9.07 25.60 -13.53
CA LYS A 48 10.16 26.56 -13.77
C LYS A 48 11.52 25.87 -13.93
N ASN A 49 11.78 24.84 -13.14
CA ASN A 49 13.03 24.07 -13.25
C ASN A 49 13.13 23.33 -14.58
N VAL A 50 12.03 22.72 -15.04
CA VAL A 50 11.96 22.04 -16.34
C VAL A 50 12.21 23.03 -17.48
N GLU A 51 11.56 24.22 -17.46
CA GLU A 51 11.75 25.28 -18.44
C GLU A 51 13.19 25.77 -18.46
N ASN A 52 13.77 26.09 -17.29
CA ASN A 52 15.13 26.60 -17.14
C ASN A 52 16.20 25.61 -17.65
N ASN A 53 15.93 24.31 -17.58
CA ASN A 53 16.84 23.28 -18.08
C ASN A 53 16.52 22.84 -19.52
N SER A 54 15.55 23.48 -20.18
CA SER A 54 15.12 23.15 -21.54
C SER A 54 14.78 21.67 -21.73
N LEU A 55 14.13 21.08 -20.72
CA LEU A 55 13.66 19.70 -20.72
C LEU A 55 12.23 19.63 -21.24
N ASP A 56 11.84 18.44 -21.69
CA ASP A 56 10.44 18.17 -22.01
C ASP A 56 9.57 18.24 -20.74
N ASP A 57 8.55 19.08 -20.79
CA ASP A 57 7.57 19.16 -19.71
C ASP A 57 6.51 18.09 -19.89
N HIS A 58 6.55 17.06 -19.05
CA HIS A 58 5.66 15.93 -19.13
C HIS A 58 4.18 16.28 -18.89
N TYR A 59 3.90 17.40 -18.22
CA TYR A 59 2.52 17.87 -18.03
C TYR A 59 1.98 18.57 -19.26
N LEU A 60 2.82 19.28 -20.02
CA LEU A 60 2.39 19.97 -21.25
C LEU A 60 2.08 19.01 -22.39
N CYS A 61 2.52 17.76 -22.33
CA CYS A 61 2.18 16.71 -23.29
C CYS A 61 0.74 16.21 -23.13
N THR A 62 0.00 16.64 -22.10
CA THR A 62 -1.35 16.19 -21.79
C THR A 62 -2.32 17.36 -21.74
N ASP A 63 -3.62 17.05 -21.85
CA ASP A 63 -4.69 18.02 -21.53
C ASP A 63 -4.78 18.17 -20.01
N ILE A 64 -3.92 19.03 -19.44
CA ILE A 64 -3.80 19.20 -18.00
C ILE A 64 -5.11 19.66 -17.36
N GLU A 65 -5.87 20.54 -18.02
CA GLU A 65 -7.15 21.01 -17.49
C GLU A 65 -8.16 19.88 -17.36
N ARG A 66 -8.17 18.97 -18.35
CA ARG A 66 -9.03 17.78 -18.29
C ARG A 66 -8.60 16.84 -17.21
N MET A 67 -7.29 16.62 -17.04
CA MET A 67 -6.73 15.76 -15.99
C MET A 67 -7.03 16.31 -14.60
N GLU A 68 -6.91 17.61 -14.40
CA GLU A 68 -7.27 18.27 -13.13
C GLU A 68 -8.77 18.16 -12.83
N ARG A 69 -9.63 18.33 -13.83
CA ARG A 69 -11.08 18.10 -13.64
C ARG A 69 -11.40 16.67 -13.21
N ILE A 70 -10.69 15.68 -13.73
CA ILE A 70 -10.82 14.29 -13.29
C ILE A 70 -10.28 14.14 -11.85
N ALA A 71 -9.11 14.69 -11.57
CA ALA A 71 -8.48 14.62 -10.27
C ALA A 71 -9.35 15.21 -9.14
N LEU A 72 -10.09 16.28 -9.43
CA LEU A 72 -11.03 16.89 -8.49
C LEU A 72 -12.22 15.98 -8.14
N GLN A 73 -12.52 14.96 -8.96
CA GLN A 73 -13.65 14.05 -8.78
C GLN A 73 -13.27 12.74 -8.09
N VAL A 74 -11.97 12.38 -8.05
CA VAL A 74 -11.51 11.12 -7.50
C VAL A 74 -10.91 11.29 -6.09
N PRO A 75 -11.20 10.35 -5.16
CA PRO A 75 -10.91 10.54 -3.75
C PRO A 75 -9.41 10.61 -3.43
N LEU A 76 -8.57 9.86 -4.14
CA LEU A 76 -7.14 9.75 -3.82
C LEU A 76 -6.33 11.03 -4.14
N SER A 77 -6.88 11.95 -4.92
CA SER A 77 -6.21 13.22 -5.24
C SER A 77 -6.05 14.13 -4.01
N LYS A 78 -6.95 14.04 -3.04
CA LYS A 78 -6.96 14.85 -1.80
C LYS A 78 -6.55 14.09 -0.55
N ILE A 79 -6.33 12.78 -0.66
CA ILE A 79 -6.00 11.93 0.49
C ILE A 79 -4.49 11.80 0.60
N SER A 80 -3.95 12.02 1.80
CA SER A 80 -2.53 11.86 2.07
C SER A 80 -2.11 10.40 1.94
N ARG A 81 -1.22 10.12 1.00
CA ARG A 81 -0.65 8.82 0.71
C ARG A 81 0.85 8.82 1.03
N PRO A 82 1.47 7.70 1.35
CA PRO A 82 0.97 6.32 1.35
C PRO A 82 0.24 5.89 2.64
N ARG A 83 -0.06 6.81 3.57
CA ARG A 83 -0.71 6.46 4.85
C ARG A 83 -2.05 5.77 4.64
N TRP A 84 -2.86 6.28 3.71
CA TRP A 84 -4.14 5.68 3.35
C TRP A 84 -3.96 4.26 2.78
N ASP A 85 -2.99 4.07 1.91
CA ASP A 85 -2.67 2.76 1.30
C ASP A 85 -2.35 1.71 2.36
N VAL A 86 -1.46 2.05 3.29
CA VAL A 86 -1.08 1.16 4.40
C VAL A 86 -2.29 0.75 5.23
N LYS A 87 -3.15 1.72 5.57
CA LYS A 87 -4.37 1.44 6.33
C LYS A 87 -5.29 0.49 5.55
N THR A 88 -5.58 0.81 4.29
CA THR A 88 -6.52 0.07 3.46
C THR A 88 -6.03 -1.36 3.18
N LEU A 89 -4.73 -1.55 2.91
CA LEU A 89 -4.15 -2.88 2.70
C LEU A 89 -4.16 -3.74 3.97
N ARG A 90 -3.95 -3.11 5.14
CA ARG A 90 -4.07 -3.80 6.43
C ARG A 90 -5.50 -4.24 6.70
N GLU A 91 -6.47 -3.36 6.46
CA GLU A 91 -7.90 -3.67 6.59
C GLU A 91 -8.35 -4.74 5.57
N ALA A 92 -7.72 -4.80 4.42
CA ALA A 92 -7.92 -5.85 3.43
C ALA A 92 -7.21 -7.18 3.77
N GLY A 93 -6.47 -7.25 4.89
CA GLY A 93 -5.86 -8.47 5.42
C GLY A 93 -4.44 -8.77 4.96
N LEU A 94 -3.72 -7.83 4.36
CA LEU A 94 -2.29 -8.02 4.10
C LEU A 94 -1.46 -7.87 5.38
N LEU A 95 -0.39 -8.65 5.48
CA LEU A 95 0.62 -8.57 6.54
C LEU A 95 1.98 -8.10 5.99
N GLY A 96 2.89 -7.76 6.90
CA GLY A 96 4.24 -7.34 6.55
C GLY A 96 4.25 -6.09 5.65
N ILE A 97 3.29 -5.18 5.84
CA ILE A 97 3.15 -3.99 5.01
C ILE A 97 4.34 -3.07 5.26
N ARG A 98 5.00 -2.68 4.17
CA ARG A 98 6.14 -1.75 4.17
C ARG A 98 5.92 -0.66 3.13
N THR A 99 6.50 0.50 3.40
CA THR A 99 6.53 1.64 2.47
C THR A 99 7.97 2.04 2.17
N ASP A 100 8.20 2.45 0.95
CA ASP A 100 9.43 3.13 0.54
C ASP A 100 9.02 4.44 -0.13
N THR A 101 9.28 5.56 0.54
CA THR A 101 8.99 6.92 0.05
C THR A 101 10.14 7.51 -0.75
N GLU A 102 11.23 6.78 -0.91
CA GLU A 102 12.42 7.19 -1.64
C GLU A 102 12.69 6.32 -2.88
N ILE A 103 11.79 5.40 -3.21
CA ILE A 103 11.94 4.49 -4.36
C ILE A 103 12.20 5.24 -5.67
N TRP A 104 11.65 6.45 -5.81
CA TRP A 104 11.87 7.33 -6.95
C TRP A 104 13.36 7.62 -7.21
N LYS A 105 14.20 7.65 -6.17
CA LYS A 105 15.65 7.84 -6.30
C LYS A 105 16.33 6.70 -7.07
N THR A 106 15.71 5.53 -7.08
CA THR A 106 16.24 4.34 -7.76
C THR A 106 15.66 4.17 -9.17
N VAL A 107 14.38 4.54 -9.35
CA VAL A 107 13.64 4.22 -10.58
C VAL A 107 13.56 5.38 -11.57
N TRP A 108 13.64 6.62 -11.12
CA TRP A 108 13.53 7.80 -11.98
C TRP A 108 14.85 8.20 -12.62
N SER A 109 14.78 8.61 -13.88
CA SER A 109 15.83 9.35 -14.60
C SER A 109 16.02 10.74 -13.99
N GLU A 110 17.07 11.43 -14.39
CA GLU A 110 17.30 12.82 -13.98
C GLU A 110 16.19 13.75 -14.47
N GLU A 111 15.68 13.53 -15.67
CA GLU A 111 14.58 14.30 -16.25
C GLU A 111 13.27 14.10 -15.47
N GLU A 112 12.93 12.87 -15.13
CA GLU A 112 11.76 12.58 -14.28
C GLU A 112 11.89 13.19 -12.89
N ARG A 113 13.06 13.21 -12.30
CA ARG A 113 13.31 13.86 -11.01
C ARG A 113 13.04 15.35 -11.07
N LEU A 114 13.43 16.04 -12.15
CA LEU A 114 13.15 17.46 -12.32
C LEU A 114 11.67 17.74 -12.61
N ASN A 115 11.01 16.84 -13.37
CA ASN A 115 9.59 16.96 -13.68
C ASN A 115 8.67 16.72 -12.46
N TYR A 116 9.06 15.88 -11.52
CA TYR A 116 8.16 15.36 -10.48
C TYR A 116 8.69 15.51 -9.05
N GLN A 117 9.63 16.44 -8.82
CA GLN A 117 10.25 16.63 -7.51
C GLN A 117 9.23 16.92 -6.40
N SER A 118 8.17 17.66 -6.71
CA SER A 118 7.09 17.99 -5.79
C SER A 118 6.15 16.82 -5.49
N THR A 119 6.18 15.76 -6.30
CA THR A 119 5.30 14.60 -6.19
C THR A 119 6.08 13.29 -6.20
N PRO A 120 6.99 13.08 -5.21
CA PRO A 120 7.87 11.92 -5.21
C PRO A 120 7.08 10.61 -5.16
N MET A 121 7.47 9.66 -6.03
CA MET A 121 6.88 8.34 -6.06
C MET A 121 7.20 7.58 -4.77
N PHE A 122 6.21 6.89 -4.24
CA PHE A 122 6.35 5.92 -3.17
C PHE A 122 6.00 4.51 -3.65
N MET A 123 6.48 3.52 -2.94
CA MET A 123 6.07 2.13 -3.07
C MET A 123 5.41 1.67 -1.76
N VAL A 124 4.30 0.94 -1.88
CA VAL A 124 3.71 0.19 -0.76
C VAL A 124 3.68 -1.29 -1.14
N THR A 125 4.11 -2.15 -0.25
CA THR A 125 4.08 -3.60 -0.46
C THR A 125 3.49 -4.31 0.75
N GLY A 126 2.90 -5.48 0.52
CA GLY A 126 2.40 -6.37 1.56
C GLY A 126 2.21 -7.78 1.01
N VAL A 127 2.07 -8.74 1.89
CA VAL A 127 1.94 -10.16 1.57
C VAL A 127 0.58 -10.66 2.01
N LYS A 128 -0.10 -11.42 1.14
CA LYS A 128 -1.33 -12.13 1.50
C LYS A 128 -0.98 -13.31 2.41
N PRO A 129 -1.39 -13.26 3.68
CA PRO A 129 -1.10 -14.36 4.60
C PRO A 129 -1.92 -15.60 4.25
N ASP A 130 -1.47 -16.71 4.76
CA ASP A 130 -2.36 -17.85 5.00
C ASP A 130 -3.15 -17.61 6.29
N HIS A 131 -4.23 -18.32 6.44
CA HIS A 131 -4.97 -18.34 7.67
C HIS A 131 -4.94 -19.74 8.24
N PHE A 132 -4.51 -19.86 9.47
CA PHE A 132 -4.69 -21.06 10.24
C PHE A 132 -5.91 -20.86 11.13
N LEU A 133 -6.99 -21.54 10.79
CA LEU A 133 -8.32 -21.27 11.35
C LEU A 133 -8.70 -19.80 11.12
N ASN A 134 -8.94 -19.03 12.18
CA ASN A 134 -9.28 -17.60 12.11
C ASN A 134 -8.09 -16.66 12.33
N LEU A 135 -6.85 -17.17 12.49
CA LEU A 135 -5.65 -16.36 12.71
C LEU A 135 -4.81 -16.26 11.45
N PRO A 136 -4.57 -15.03 10.93
CA PRO A 136 -3.68 -14.81 9.79
C PRO A 136 -2.21 -14.95 10.21
N VAL A 137 -1.41 -15.66 9.40
CA VAL A 137 0.04 -15.79 9.63
C VAL A 137 0.80 -15.83 8.31
N ALA A 138 1.84 -14.98 8.18
CA ALA A 138 2.71 -14.97 7.02
C ALA A 138 3.85 -16.00 7.17
N ALA A 139 4.40 -16.46 6.04
CA ALA A 139 5.54 -17.36 6.04
C ALA A 139 6.74 -16.74 6.76
N GLY A 140 7.34 -17.47 7.70
CA GLY A 140 8.45 -17.02 8.53
C GLY A 140 8.07 -16.14 9.71
N GLU A 141 6.78 -15.99 10.00
CA GLU A 141 6.27 -15.14 11.08
C GLU A 141 5.59 -15.93 12.20
N LYS A 142 5.39 -15.27 13.31
CA LYS A 142 4.66 -15.70 14.49
C LYS A 142 3.43 -14.79 14.66
N THR A 143 2.30 -15.39 14.95
CA THR A 143 1.06 -14.68 15.31
C THR A 143 0.55 -15.21 16.64
N GLU A 144 0.08 -14.34 17.50
CA GLU A 144 -0.58 -14.67 18.76
C GLU A 144 -2.00 -14.13 18.73
N GLY A 145 -2.93 -14.88 19.27
CA GLY A 145 -4.33 -14.50 19.32
C GLY A 145 -5.19 -15.60 19.92
N PHE A 146 -6.47 -15.58 19.60
CA PHE A 146 -7.45 -16.55 20.08
C PHE A 146 -8.00 -17.34 18.90
N LEU A 147 -7.97 -18.65 19.02
CA LEU A 147 -8.64 -19.56 18.10
C LEU A 147 -10.08 -19.73 18.54
N GLU A 148 -11.00 -19.48 17.63
CA GLU A 148 -12.41 -19.75 17.80
C GLU A 148 -12.75 -21.13 17.21
N LEU A 149 -13.34 -22.00 17.98
CA LEU A 149 -13.75 -23.35 17.60
C LEU A 149 -15.24 -23.54 17.89
N GLY A 150 -15.90 -24.38 17.10
CA GLY A 150 -17.32 -24.69 17.31
C GLY A 150 -18.22 -23.46 17.18
N ASP A 151 -18.10 -22.72 16.08
CA ASP A 151 -18.86 -21.47 15.79
C ASP A 151 -18.78 -20.43 16.92
N GLY A 152 -17.60 -20.35 17.57
CA GLY A 152 -17.34 -19.41 18.68
C GLY A 152 -17.69 -19.96 20.07
N GLU A 153 -18.09 -21.19 20.17
CA GLU A 153 -18.41 -21.85 21.47
C GLU A 153 -17.17 -21.99 22.37
N PHE A 154 -16.00 -22.18 21.74
CA PHE A 154 -14.70 -22.25 22.44
C PHE A 154 -13.74 -21.24 21.92
N VAL A 155 -13.09 -20.51 22.84
CA VAL A 155 -12.06 -19.52 22.53
C VAL A 155 -10.79 -19.89 23.26
N LEU A 156 -9.75 -20.24 22.51
CA LEU A 156 -8.48 -20.70 23.05
C LEU A 156 -7.34 -19.72 22.70
N PRO A 157 -6.50 -19.34 23.67
CA PRO A 157 -5.30 -18.60 23.34
C PRO A 157 -4.36 -19.47 22.51
N ALA A 158 -3.81 -18.90 21.44
CA ALA A 158 -2.96 -19.64 20.53
C ALA A 158 -1.78 -18.80 20.04
N THR A 159 -0.67 -19.48 19.83
CA THR A 159 0.49 -18.96 19.10
C THR A 159 0.69 -19.80 17.85
N ILE A 160 0.71 -19.16 16.70
CA ILE A 160 0.99 -19.80 15.42
C ILE A 160 2.35 -19.34 14.93
N ILE A 161 3.23 -20.29 14.63
CA ILE A 161 4.53 -20.04 14.02
C ILE A 161 4.53 -20.72 12.66
N ARG A 162 4.67 -19.94 11.60
CA ARG A 162 4.73 -20.47 10.24
C ARG A 162 6.18 -20.47 9.74
N GLY A 163 6.66 -21.66 9.34
CA GLY A 163 7.96 -21.80 8.69
C GLY A 163 8.05 -20.98 7.38
N LYS A 164 9.26 -20.62 6.97
CA LYS A 164 9.51 -19.94 5.69
C LYS A 164 9.21 -20.85 4.51
N ASP A 165 9.52 -22.13 4.65
CA ASP A 165 9.39 -23.12 3.59
C ASP A 165 8.23 -24.08 3.88
N PRO A 166 7.63 -24.68 2.85
CA PRO A 166 6.64 -25.76 3.03
C PRO A 166 7.23 -26.92 3.84
N GLY A 167 6.49 -27.40 4.81
CA GLY A 167 6.94 -28.46 5.69
C GLY A 167 5.79 -29.13 6.45
N LYS A 168 6.15 -29.97 7.42
CA LYS A 168 5.17 -30.63 8.29
C LYS A 168 4.58 -29.62 9.27
N THR A 169 3.28 -29.75 9.53
CA THR A 169 2.62 -29.03 10.61
C THR A 169 2.78 -29.80 11.91
N VAL A 170 3.22 -29.12 12.98
CA VAL A 170 3.32 -29.67 14.34
C VAL A 170 2.39 -28.86 15.23
N LEU A 171 1.48 -29.52 15.90
CA LEU A 171 0.65 -28.94 16.95
C LEU A 171 1.29 -29.20 18.31
N VAL A 172 1.60 -28.13 19.04
CA VAL A 172 2.07 -28.23 20.44
C VAL A 172 0.96 -27.68 21.33
N THR A 173 0.43 -28.50 22.21
CA THR A 173 -0.55 -28.08 23.21
C THR A 173 0.11 -28.04 24.58
N ALA A 174 -0.06 -26.91 25.30
CA ALA A 174 0.29 -26.81 26.73
C ALA A 174 -0.98 -27.16 27.51
N GLY A 175 -0.88 -28.12 28.42
CA GLY A 175 -2.03 -28.57 29.25
C GLY A 175 -2.46 -27.44 30.18
N LEU A 176 -3.73 -27.06 30.09
CA LEU A 176 -4.40 -26.29 31.14
C LEU A 176 -4.84 -27.30 32.21
N HIS A 177 -4.21 -27.27 33.37
CA HIS A 177 -4.80 -27.89 34.54
C HIS A 177 -5.94 -27.00 35.04
N ALA A 178 -7.16 -27.38 34.77
CA ALA A 178 -8.30 -26.90 35.54
C ALA A 178 -8.13 -27.42 36.96
N GLY A 179 -7.81 -26.54 37.92
CA GLY A 179 -7.90 -26.83 39.35
C GLY A 179 -9.35 -26.90 39.81
#